data_1acf0def38d49f07990551968e0aa85e
#
_entry.id   1acf0def38d49f07990551968e0aa85e
#
_cell.length_a   1.000
_cell.length_b   1.000
_cell.length_c   1.000
_cell.angle_alpha   90.00
_cell.angle_beta   90.00
_cell.angle_gamma   90.00
#
_symmetry.space_group_name_H-M   'P 1'
#
loop_
_entity.id
_entity.type
_entity.pdbx_description
1 polymer ?
#
loop_
_entity_poly.entity_id
_entity_poly.type
_entity_poly.pdbx_seq_one_letter_code
_entity_poly.pdbx_strand_id
1 'polypeptide(L)'
;DNNKIREYVSINPGTVGGGGKTIIGNNCLFMVSSHVAHDCYLGNNIIIANNVAIAGHAIIDDHVIIGGNSAVQQFTRVGRSAMIGGMCGVVRDIIPYGIAHGNRSVLQGLNLIGLRRKNIPNKEIMKLSDAYKEIFKNENLTENLNNLSEEYFKKYIIY
;
A
#
# COMPACT_ATOMS: atom_id res chain seq x y z
N ASP A 1 18.21 5.83 1.06
CA ASP A 1 19.32 5.65 0.10
C ASP A 1 18.94 4.67 -1.00
N ASN A 2 19.76 4.63 -2.09
CA ASN A 2 19.57 3.74 -3.25
C ASN A 2 18.22 3.87 -3.98
N ASN A 3 17.55 5.00 -3.87
CA ASN A 3 16.33 5.27 -4.62
C ASN A 3 16.66 5.55 -6.09
N LYS A 4 15.86 4.97 -6.99
CA LYS A 4 15.95 5.21 -8.43
C LYS A 4 14.83 6.16 -8.83
N ILE A 5 15.19 7.36 -9.26
CA ILE A 5 14.25 8.41 -9.65
C ILE A 5 14.39 8.62 -11.15
N ARG A 6 13.31 8.42 -11.90
CA ARG A 6 13.29 8.57 -13.35
C ARG A 6 12.89 10.00 -13.74
N GLU A 7 12.82 10.21 -15.04
CA GLU A 7 12.59 11.50 -15.66
C GLU A 7 11.23 12.09 -15.25
N TYR A 8 11.20 13.39 -15.00
CA TYR A 8 10.01 14.18 -14.68
C TYR A 8 9.30 13.77 -13.38
N VAL A 9 9.97 13.02 -12.50
CA VAL A 9 9.43 12.76 -11.14
C VAL A 9 9.43 14.05 -10.35
N SER A 10 8.34 14.32 -9.64
CA SER A 10 8.23 15.43 -8.71
C SER A 10 7.91 14.96 -7.29
N ILE A 11 8.60 15.54 -6.30
CA ILE A 11 8.41 15.24 -4.88
C ILE A 11 8.30 16.58 -4.15
N ASN A 12 7.17 16.82 -3.49
CA ASN A 12 6.96 18.03 -2.73
C ASN A 12 7.50 17.91 -1.30
N PRO A 13 8.06 18.98 -0.73
CA PRO A 13 8.43 19.03 0.68
C PRO A 13 7.16 19.00 1.57
N GLY A 14 7.36 18.86 2.88
CA GLY A 14 6.28 19.03 3.84
C GLY A 14 5.84 20.48 3.97
N THR A 15 4.64 20.67 4.50
CA THR A 15 4.02 21.97 4.75
C THR A 15 4.04 22.31 6.25
N VAL A 16 3.99 23.61 6.59
CA VAL A 16 4.00 24.07 7.98
C VAL A 16 2.86 23.45 8.80
N GLY A 17 1.67 23.32 8.19
CA GLY A 17 0.51 22.72 8.84
C GLY A 17 0.45 21.20 8.80
N GLY A 18 1.27 20.55 7.97
CA GLY A 18 1.20 19.11 7.71
C GLY A 18 2.27 18.25 8.39
N GLY A 19 3.13 18.86 9.19
CA GLY A 19 4.23 18.15 9.86
C GLY A 19 5.61 18.49 9.31
N GLY A 20 5.70 19.28 8.26
CA GLY A 20 6.93 19.94 7.79
C GLY A 20 7.85 19.06 6.96
N LYS A 21 7.50 17.82 6.65
CA LYS A 21 8.39 16.91 5.91
C LYS A 21 7.66 15.83 5.13
N THR A 22 8.18 15.53 3.95
CA THR A 22 7.89 14.31 3.20
C THR A 22 9.02 13.31 3.43
N ILE A 23 8.70 12.09 3.80
CA ILE A 23 9.69 11.05 4.14
C ILE A 23 9.62 9.93 3.12
N ILE A 24 10.76 9.53 2.58
CA ILE A 24 10.92 8.42 1.66
C ILE A 24 12.02 7.51 2.17
N GLY A 25 11.71 6.23 2.32
CA GLY A 25 12.66 5.20 2.73
C GLY A 25 13.70 4.87 1.65
N ASN A 26 14.14 3.64 1.63
CA ASN A 26 15.27 3.19 0.82
C ASN A 26 14.85 2.23 -0.30
N ASN A 27 15.69 2.12 -1.35
CA ASN A 27 15.54 1.17 -2.45
C ASN A 27 14.22 1.30 -3.22
N CYS A 28 13.64 2.49 -3.26
CA CYS A 28 12.41 2.75 -4.00
C CYS A 28 12.69 3.06 -5.47
N LEU A 29 11.72 2.74 -6.32
CA LEU A 29 11.74 3.08 -7.75
C LEU A 29 10.56 4.02 -8.05
N PHE A 30 10.89 5.22 -8.51
CA PHE A 30 9.95 6.21 -9.02
C PHE A 30 10.08 6.25 -10.53
N MET A 31 9.08 5.74 -11.24
CA MET A 31 9.10 5.73 -12.71
C MET A 31 8.67 7.09 -13.26
N VAL A 32 8.80 7.21 -14.58
CA VAL A 32 8.61 8.45 -15.34
C VAL A 32 7.31 9.17 -14.94
N SER A 33 7.42 10.48 -14.69
CA SER A 33 6.30 11.39 -14.39
C SER A 33 5.47 10.99 -13.17
N SER A 34 6.00 10.20 -12.25
CA SER A 34 5.30 9.97 -10.99
C SER A 34 5.43 11.18 -10.05
N HIS A 35 4.43 11.34 -9.17
CA HIS A 35 4.34 12.48 -8.26
C HIS A 35 4.11 12.02 -6.82
N VAL A 36 4.85 12.59 -5.89
CA VAL A 36 4.62 12.47 -4.44
C VAL A 36 4.33 13.85 -3.88
N ALA A 37 3.12 14.06 -3.38
CA ALA A 37 2.73 15.31 -2.76
C ALA A 37 3.34 15.51 -1.36
N HIS A 38 3.00 16.63 -0.75
CA HIS A 38 3.54 17.07 0.53
C HIS A 38 3.14 16.16 1.71
N ASP A 39 3.97 16.12 2.73
CA ASP A 39 3.70 15.46 4.02
C ASP A 39 3.41 13.95 3.91
N CYS A 40 3.84 13.31 2.83
CA CYS A 40 3.71 11.86 2.64
C CYS A 40 4.78 11.08 3.42
N TYR A 41 4.43 9.86 3.80
CA TYR A 41 5.37 8.86 4.31
C TYR A 41 5.40 7.66 3.36
N LEU A 42 6.56 7.38 2.79
CA LEU A 42 6.82 6.22 1.93
C LEU A 42 7.89 5.35 2.60
N GLY A 43 7.60 4.08 2.81
CA GLY A 43 8.54 3.10 3.37
C GLY A 43 9.63 2.68 2.38
N ASN A 44 10.11 1.45 2.52
CA ASN A 44 11.23 0.91 1.75
C ASN A 44 10.77 -0.01 0.60
N ASN A 45 11.61 -0.15 -0.43
CA ASN A 45 11.39 -1.09 -1.55
C ASN A 45 10.06 -0.87 -2.29
N ILE A 46 9.61 0.36 -2.38
CA ILE A 46 8.35 0.73 -3.04
C ILE A 46 8.60 0.90 -4.54
N ILE A 47 7.63 0.51 -5.35
CA ILE A 47 7.62 0.75 -6.79
C ILE A 47 6.44 1.63 -7.14
N ILE A 48 6.72 2.83 -7.62
CA ILE A 48 5.74 3.77 -8.14
C ILE A 48 5.88 3.80 -9.64
N ALA A 49 4.91 3.25 -10.35
CA ALA A 49 4.95 3.17 -11.81
C ALA A 49 4.69 4.53 -12.48
N ASN A 50 4.75 4.55 -13.82
CA ASN A 50 4.61 5.77 -14.61
C ASN A 50 3.30 6.51 -14.33
N ASN A 51 3.37 7.83 -14.25
CA ASN A 51 2.23 8.73 -14.09
C ASN A 51 1.37 8.47 -12.83
N VAL A 52 1.90 7.81 -11.82
CA VAL A 52 1.20 7.66 -10.53
C VAL A 52 1.25 8.97 -9.77
N ALA A 53 0.10 9.39 -9.22
CA ALA A 53 0.00 10.56 -8.35
C ALA A 53 -0.35 10.13 -6.93
N ILE A 54 0.52 10.47 -5.97
CA ILE A 54 0.27 10.27 -4.53
C ILE A 54 -0.06 11.62 -3.92
N ALA A 55 -1.29 11.78 -3.43
CA ALA A 55 -1.75 13.01 -2.80
C ALA A 55 -1.20 13.19 -1.38
N GLY A 56 -1.34 14.40 -0.83
CA GLY A 56 -0.73 14.76 0.45
C GLY A 56 -1.15 13.88 1.63
N HIS A 57 -0.26 13.75 2.61
CA HIS A 57 -0.46 12.97 3.84
C HIS A 57 -0.71 11.47 3.62
N ALA A 58 -0.47 10.94 2.42
CA ALA A 58 -0.59 9.51 2.18
C ALA A 58 0.53 8.74 2.89
N ILE A 59 0.20 7.54 3.37
CA ILE A 59 1.14 6.62 3.99
C ILE A 59 1.23 5.37 3.12
N ILE A 60 2.40 5.11 2.58
CA ILE A 60 2.68 3.94 1.74
C ILE A 60 3.71 3.09 2.44
N ASP A 61 3.29 1.91 2.90
CA ASP A 61 4.18 1.01 3.64
C ASP A 61 5.20 0.28 2.74
N ASP A 62 6.09 -0.48 3.37
CA ASP A 62 7.17 -1.21 2.69
C ASP A 62 6.66 -2.15 1.60
N HIS A 63 7.43 -2.24 0.52
CA HIS A 63 7.21 -3.19 -0.58
C HIS A 63 5.89 -3.03 -1.34
N VAL A 64 5.24 -1.90 -1.24
CA VAL A 64 4.04 -1.59 -2.03
C VAL A 64 4.42 -1.39 -3.49
N ILE A 65 3.55 -1.86 -4.39
CA ILE A 65 3.65 -1.61 -5.82
C ILE A 65 2.39 -0.88 -6.28
N ILE A 66 2.56 0.27 -6.90
CA ILE A 66 1.44 1.04 -7.47
C ILE A 66 1.58 1.06 -8.99
N GLY A 67 0.59 0.46 -9.66
CA GLY A 67 0.52 0.36 -11.11
C GLY A 67 0.31 1.72 -11.79
N GLY A 68 0.77 1.82 -13.03
CA GLY A 68 0.79 3.07 -13.79
C GLY A 68 -0.57 3.74 -13.96
N ASN A 69 -0.56 5.05 -14.08
CA ASN A 69 -1.75 5.92 -14.21
C ASN A 69 -2.75 5.79 -13.04
N SER A 70 -2.29 5.37 -11.88
CA SER A 70 -3.09 5.29 -10.66
C SER A 70 -2.94 6.55 -9.81
N ALA A 71 -3.92 6.80 -8.96
CA ALA A 71 -3.88 7.91 -8.02
C ALA A 71 -4.22 7.43 -6.60
N VAL A 72 -3.50 7.94 -5.60
CA VAL A 72 -3.78 7.69 -4.18
C VAL A 72 -4.33 8.96 -3.57
N GLN A 73 -5.53 8.87 -2.99
CA GLN A 73 -6.19 9.99 -2.35
C GLN A 73 -5.43 10.42 -1.08
N GLN A 74 -5.54 11.70 -0.75
CA GLN A 74 -4.95 12.24 0.48
C GLN A 74 -5.41 11.50 1.74
N PHE A 75 -4.53 11.41 2.74
CA PHE A 75 -4.75 10.74 4.02
C PHE A 75 -4.98 9.22 3.92
N THR A 76 -4.82 8.63 2.74
CA THR A 76 -5.00 7.19 2.54
C THR A 76 -3.75 6.42 2.97
N ARG A 77 -3.95 5.25 3.57
CA ARG A 77 -2.87 4.31 3.90
C ARG A 77 -2.91 3.11 2.96
N VAL A 78 -1.74 2.74 2.42
CA VAL A 78 -1.56 1.52 1.63
C VAL A 78 -0.62 0.60 2.38
N GLY A 79 -1.15 -0.51 2.87
CA GLY A 79 -0.44 -1.45 3.74
C GLY A 79 0.68 -2.21 3.02
N ARG A 80 1.63 -2.70 3.81
CA ARG A 80 2.84 -3.39 3.32
C ARG A 80 2.53 -4.46 2.28
N SER A 81 3.36 -4.52 1.25
CA SER A 81 3.27 -5.53 0.18
C SER A 81 1.93 -5.55 -0.57
N ALA A 82 1.10 -4.53 -0.43
CA ALA A 82 -0.09 -4.39 -1.25
C ALA A 82 0.29 -4.14 -2.72
N MET A 83 -0.58 -4.56 -3.61
CA MET A 83 -0.48 -4.34 -5.05
C MET A 83 -1.67 -3.53 -5.54
N ILE A 84 -1.41 -2.35 -6.05
CA ILE A 84 -2.40 -1.51 -6.69
C ILE A 84 -2.28 -1.71 -8.20
N GLY A 85 -3.35 -2.16 -8.82
CA GLY A 85 -3.40 -2.31 -10.29
C GLY A 85 -3.28 -0.98 -11.01
N GLY A 86 -2.93 -1.02 -12.30
CA GLY A 86 -2.89 0.19 -13.11
C GLY A 86 -4.28 0.84 -13.26
N MET A 87 -4.31 2.15 -13.48
CA MET A 87 -5.53 2.96 -13.62
C MET A 87 -6.49 2.86 -12.42
N CYS A 88 -5.94 2.66 -11.24
CA CYS A 88 -6.70 2.52 -9.99
C CYS A 88 -6.76 3.85 -9.23
N GLY A 89 -7.97 4.25 -8.82
CA GLY A 89 -8.17 5.34 -7.87
C GLY A 89 -8.26 4.81 -6.45
N VAL A 90 -7.19 4.94 -5.67
CA VAL A 90 -7.16 4.50 -4.26
C VAL A 90 -7.83 5.56 -3.40
N VAL A 91 -9.08 5.32 -3.04
CA VAL A 91 -9.93 6.26 -2.28
C VAL A 91 -10.22 5.79 -0.84
N ARG A 92 -9.63 4.67 -0.43
CA ARG A 92 -9.76 4.06 0.90
C ARG A 92 -8.46 3.37 1.26
N ASP A 93 -8.27 3.10 2.54
CA ASP A 93 -7.13 2.33 3.01
C ASP A 93 -7.10 0.92 2.41
N ILE A 94 -5.92 0.47 2.08
CA ILE A 94 -5.68 -0.87 1.53
C ILE A 94 -4.96 -1.70 2.58
N ILE A 95 -5.51 -2.85 2.89
CA ILE A 95 -4.92 -3.76 3.86
C ILE A 95 -3.54 -4.27 3.43
N PRO A 96 -2.67 -4.67 4.36
CA PRO A 96 -1.42 -5.35 4.03
C PRO A 96 -1.65 -6.56 3.13
N TYR A 97 -0.76 -6.75 2.16
CA TYR A 97 -0.83 -7.83 1.18
C TYR A 97 -2.06 -7.83 0.27
N GLY A 98 -2.91 -6.79 0.32
CA GLY A 98 -4.10 -6.69 -0.51
C GLY A 98 -3.80 -6.43 -1.99
N ILE A 99 -4.69 -6.86 -2.88
CA ILE A 99 -4.73 -6.40 -4.27
C ILE A 99 -5.95 -5.52 -4.46
N ALA A 100 -5.77 -4.31 -4.98
CA ALA A 100 -6.85 -3.41 -5.32
C ALA A 100 -6.81 -3.02 -6.78
N HIS A 101 -7.99 -2.95 -7.41
CA HIS A 101 -8.16 -2.56 -8.80
C HIS A 101 -9.37 -1.63 -8.99
N GLY A 102 -9.39 -0.97 -10.14
CA GLY A 102 -10.51 -0.16 -10.59
C GLY A 102 -10.52 1.25 -10.01
N ASN A 103 -11.44 2.06 -10.50
CA ASN A 103 -11.50 3.49 -10.22
C ASN A 103 -11.87 3.88 -8.77
N ARG A 104 -12.24 2.90 -7.94
CA ARG A 104 -12.55 3.10 -6.51
C ARG A 104 -11.87 2.07 -5.60
N SER A 105 -10.71 1.56 -6.01
CA SER A 105 -9.88 0.63 -5.24
C SER A 105 -10.66 -0.57 -4.67
N VAL A 106 -11.35 -1.30 -5.53
CA VAL A 106 -12.04 -2.52 -5.10
C VAL A 106 -11.00 -3.55 -4.68
N LEU A 107 -11.06 -3.99 -3.42
CA LEU A 107 -10.20 -5.03 -2.87
C LEU A 107 -10.59 -6.39 -3.48
N GLN A 108 -9.67 -7.02 -4.21
CA GLN A 108 -9.91 -8.29 -4.90
C GLN A 108 -9.38 -9.51 -4.17
N GLY A 109 -8.69 -9.32 -3.07
CA GLY A 109 -8.11 -10.40 -2.28
C GLY A 109 -6.66 -10.13 -1.90
N LEU A 110 -5.92 -11.18 -1.62
CA LEU A 110 -4.52 -11.12 -1.24
C LEU A 110 -3.58 -11.23 -2.44
N ASN A 111 -2.47 -10.55 -2.40
CA ASN A 111 -1.36 -10.60 -3.36
C ASN A 111 -0.59 -11.93 -3.24
N LEU A 112 -1.24 -13.04 -3.60
CA LEU A 112 -0.66 -14.38 -3.49
C LEU A 112 0.61 -14.52 -4.32
N ILE A 113 0.68 -13.86 -5.47
CA ILE A 113 1.88 -13.87 -6.34
C ILE A 113 3.02 -13.16 -5.63
N GLY A 114 2.77 -11.98 -5.07
CA GLY A 114 3.76 -11.22 -4.30
C GLY A 114 4.26 -11.99 -3.08
N LEU A 115 3.37 -12.63 -2.34
CA LEU A 115 3.70 -13.46 -1.19
C LEU A 115 4.62 -14.63 -1.57
N ARG A 116 4.31 -15.34 -2.65
CA ARG A 116 5.15 -16.45 -3.16
C ARG A 116 6.52 -15.98 -3.63
N ARG A 117 6.59 -14.85 -4.35
CA ARG A 117 7.87 -14.25 -4.80
C ARG A 117 8.78 -13.85 -3.63
N LYS A 118 8.21 -13.57 -2.46
CA LYS A 118 8.94 -13.30 -1.22
C LYS A 118 9.30 -14.56 -0.44
N ASN A 119 9.10 -15.76 -1.03
CA ASN A 119 9.34 -17.04 -0.39
C ASN A 119 8.58 -17.24 0.94
N ILE A 120 7.42 -16.62 1.09
CA ILE A 120 6.54 -16.86 2.24
C ILE A 120 6.05 -18.31 2.15
N PRO A 121 6.20 -19.11 3.21
CA PRO A 121 5.77 -20.50 3.20
C PRO A 121 4.27 -20.65 2.90
N ASN A 122 3.90 -21.67 2.13
CA ASN A 122 2.49 -21.88 1.76
C ASN A 122 1.58 -21.99 3.00
N LYS A 123 2.05 -22.58 4.09
CA LYS A 123 1.32 -22.66 5.36
C LYS A 123 0.94 -21.26 5.90
N GLU A 124 1.86 -20.30 5.81
CA GLU A 124 1.60 -18.92 6.23
C GLU A 124 0.65 -18.20 5.27
N ILE A 125 0.79 -18.46 3.95
CA ILE A 125 -0.13 -17.91 2.94
C ILE A 125 -1.56 -18.41 3.17
N MET A 126 -1.74 -19.69 3.48
CA MET A 126 -3.05 -20.27 3.80
C MET A 126 -3.66 -19.58 5.01
N LYS A 127 -2.89 -19.43 6.08
CA LYS A 127 -3.33 -18.74 7.28
C LYS A 127 -3.77 -17.31 7.00
N LEU A 128 -2.98 -16.53 6.22
CA LEU A 128 -3.37 -15.18 5.79
C LEU A 128 -4.68 -15.20 5.00
N SER A 129 -4.85 -16.16 4.11
CA SER A 129 -6.06 -16.31 3.33
C SER A 129 -7.28 -16.62 4.19
N ASP A 130 -7.12 -17.43 5.21
CA ASP A 130 -8.21 -17.78 6.13
C ASP A 130 -8.57 -16.58 7.01
N ALA A 131 -7.58 -15.85 7.54
CA ALA A 131 -7.81 -14.61 8.25
C ALA A 131 -8.52 -13.56 7.38
N TYR A 132 -8.10 -13.41 6.13
CA TYR A 132 -8.75 -12.53 5.17
C TYR A 132 -10.23 -12.90 4.96
N LYS A 133 -10.54 -14.18 4.75
CA LYS A 133 -11.92 -14.65 4.59
C LYS A 133 -12.76 -14.39 5.84
N GLU A 134 -12.19 -14.61 7.01
CA GLU A 134 -12.88 -14.36 8.29
C GLU A 134 -13.19 -12.87 8.48
N ILE A 135 -12.25 -11.97 8.15
CA ILE A 135 -12.47 -10.52 8.24
C ILE A 135 -13.61 -10.07 7.33
N PHE A 136 -13.68 -10.58 6.12
CA PHE A 136 -14.61 -10.12 5.07
C PHE A 136 -15.80 -11.05 4.85
N LYS A 137 -16.12 -11.95 5.79
CA LYS A 137 -17.23 -12.91 5.64
C LYS A 137 -18.63 -12.27 5.64
N ASN A 138 -18.74 -11.10 6.26
CA ASN A 138 -19.98 -10.30 6.31
C ASN A 138 -19.63 -8.81 6.48
N GLU A 139 -20.64 -7.94 6.63
CA GLU A 139 -20.45 -6.49 6.74
C GLU A 139 -19.98 -6.04 8.14
N ASN A 140 -19.97 -6.91 9.14
CA ASN A 140 -19.60 -6.56 10.52
C ASN A 140 -18.09 -6.72 10.78
N LEU A 141 -17.29 -5.84 10.18
CA LEU A 141 -15.84 -5.88 10.27
C LEU A 141 -15.31 -5.85 11.70
N THR A 142 -15.93 -5.07 12.59
CA THR A 142 -15.47 -4.93 13.98
C THR A 142 -15.58 -6.26 14.74
N GLU A 143 -16.69 -6.95 14.61
CA GLU A 143 -16.89 -8.26 15.23
C GLU A 143 -15.94 -9.30 14.64
N ASN A 144 -15.79 -9.31 13.31
CA ASN A 144 -14.90 -10.24 12.63
C ASN A 144 -13.43 -10.04 13.05
N LEU A 145 -12.99 -8.79 13.19
CA LEU A 145 -11.66 -8.46 13.69
C LEU A 145 -11.44 -8.92 15.15
N ASN A 146 -12.43 -8.76 16.02
CA ASN A 146 -12.36 -9.20 17.41
C ASN A 146 -12.29 -10.73 17.55
N ASN A 147 -12.79 -11.47 16.58
CA ASN A 147 -12.76 -12.94 16.56
C ASN A 147 -11.43 -13.51 16.03
N LEU A 148 -10.55 -12.67 15.44
CA LEU A 148 -9.21 -13.10 15.05
C LEU A 148 -8.29 -13.24 16.26
N SER A 149 -7.46 -14.27 16.28
CA SER A 149 -6.47 -14.42 17.35
C SER A 149 -5.52 -13.22 17.35
N GLU A 150 -5.18 -12.75 18.56
CA GLU A 150 -4.31 -11.57 18.75
C GLU A 150 -2.94 -11.74 18.08
N GLU A 151 -2.42 -12.97 18.01
CA GLU A 151 -1.16 -13.31 17.35
C GLU A 151 -1.21 -13.04 15.84
N TYR A 152 -2.32 -13.36 15.18
CA TYR A 152 -2.56 -13.08 13.76
C TYR A 152 -2.67 -11.59 13.47
N PHE A 153 -3.40 -10.88 14.31
CA PHE A 153 -3.61 -9.46 14.20
C PHE A 153 -2.27 -8.72 14.24
N LYS A 154 -1.43 -9.01 15.24
CA LYS A 154 -0.12 -8.36 15.43
C LYS A 154 0.86 -8.65 14.31
N LYS A 155 0.88 -9.87 13.79
CA LYS A 155 1.89 -10.28 12.79
C LYS A 155 1.61 -9.77 11.38
N TYR A 156 0.34 -9.67 10.98
CA TYR A 156 -0.02 -9.48 9.57
C TYR A 156 -0.89 -8.25 9.29
N ILE A 157 -1.61 -7.73 10.26
CA ILE A 157 -2.64 -6.70 10.05
C ILE A 157 -2.29 -5.38 10.75
N ILE A 158 -1.53 -5.38 11.84
CA ILE A 158 -1.16 -4.14 12.55
C ILE A 158 -0.08 -3.37 11.80
N TYR A 159 -0.34 -2.10 11.71
CA TYR A 159 0.55 -1.03 11.26
C TYR A 159 1.45 -0.56 12.40
#